data_6cc513213540dcf0194f60735ea9cc13
#
_entry.id   6cc513213540dcf0194f60735ea9cc13
#
_cell.length_a   1.000
_cell.length_b   1.000
_cell.length_c   1.000
_cell.angle_alpha   90.00
_cell.angle_beta   90.00
_cell.angle_gamma   90.00
#
_symmetry.space_group_name_H-M   'P 1'
#
loop_
_entity.id
_entity.type
_entity.pdbx_description
1 polymer ?
#
loop_
_entity_poly.entity_id
_entity_poly.type
_entity_poly.pdbx_seq_one_letter_code
_entity_poly.pdbx_strand_id
1 'polypeptide(L)'
;MEKLIYIHPGYPKTATSLIQRKFFSTHPMINNLGKKQGISDIEENLLKVFRQIMFEKEIDENGFMKIKKVINSIKYDSDKINLISFEAFTQTNFEVGLEKIFKRIKKIFYESNYHIKILVTIRSQLTMIPSHYANTSKVYKKGAKKWESFKNFIGDLQNIDQIKEKRLLVAYERYKYFKLLKTLTEIFSESNVNFFLYEDLLNNQKKFFDELALFFKIQNHLSSDDLKPINVTRKKDGELKRINKYHFKNLKFVPKFLRNLKPSQKEFLRKIAANFFLDLKYFFDPIKFNDNQKKIVLNYY
;
A
#
# COMPACT_ATOMS: atom_id res chain seq x y z
N MET A 1 31.79 9.91 -3.24
CA MET A 1 30.96 9.01 -4.10
C MET A 1 29.51 9.29 -3.84
N GLU A 2 28.69 9.34 -4.88
CA GLU A 2 27.24 9.46 -4.76
C GLU A 2 26.67 8.13 -4.23
N LYS A 3 25.76 8.22 -3.26
CA LYS A 3 25.14 7.06 -2.60
C LYS A 3 23.91 6.64 -3.38
N LEU A 4 23.76 5.37 -3.71
CA LEU A 4 22.55 4.85 -4.37
C LEU A 4 21.53 4.38 -3.34
N ILE A 5 20.29 4.87 -3.46
CA ILE A 5 19.17 4.41 -2.62
C ILE A 5 17.96 4.05 -3.49
N TYR A 6 17.34 2.93 -3.16
CA TYR A 6 16.11 2.50 -3.80
C TYR A 6 14.90 2.91 -2.95
N ILE A 7 13.86 3.41 -3.58
CA ILE A 7 12.60 3.72 -2.91
C ILE A 7 11.49 2.86 -3.52
N HIS A 8 10.86 2.06 -2.69
CA HIS A 8 9.66 1.30 -3.01
C HIS A 8 8.46 1.99 -2.33
N PRO A 9 7.80 2.94 -3.02
CA PRO A 9 6.68 3.67 -2.45
C PRO A 9 5.47 2.76 -2.24
N GLY A 10 5.49 1.57 -2.84
CA GLY A 10 4.40 0.62 -2.81
C GLY A 10 3.13 1.17 -3.45
N TYR A 11 2.13 0.29 -3.58
CA TYR A 11 0.77 0.69 -3.91
C TYR A 11 -0.21 -0.19 -3.13
N PRO A 12 -1.40 0.30 -2.78
CA PRO A 12 -2.33 -0.54 -2.03
C PRO A 12 -2.76 -1.77 -2.83
N LYS A 13 -2.76 -2.93 -2.17
CA LYS A 13 -3.23 -4.21 -2.72
C LYS A 13 -2.39 -4.81 -3.85
N THR A 14 -1.12 -4.44 -3.95
CA THR A 14 -0.14 -4.96 -4.91
C THR A 14 0.89 -5.90 -4.28
N ALA A 15 0.50 -6.63 -3.23
CA ALA A 15 1.35 -7.57 -2.48
C ALA A 15 2.59 -6.95 -1.79
N THR A 16 2.62 -5.64 -1.56
CA THR A 16 3.71 -4.95 -0.85
C THR A 16 4.14 -5.65 0.43
N SER A 17 3.19 -6.14 1.24
CA SER A 17 3.51 -6.87 2.47
C SER A 17 4.22 -8.21 2.23
N LEU A 18 3.96 -8.91 1.12
CA LEU A 18 4.67 -10.12 0.74
C LEU A 18 6.11 -9.79 0.36
N ILE A 19 6.28 -8.82 -0.53
CA ILE A 19 7.59 -8.39 -1.03
C ILE A 19 8.44 -7.86 0.13
N GLN A 20 7.86 -7.03 1.01
CA GLN A 20 8.55 -6.49 2.18
C GLN A 20 9.04 -7.58 3.13
N ARG A 21 8.16 -8.52 3.49
CA ARG A 21 8.48 -9.55 4.50
C ARG A 21 9.33 -10.67 3.99
N LYS A 22 9.10 -11.10 2.75
CA LYS A 22 9.71 -12.29 2.19
C LYS A 22 10.97 -12.00 1.38
N PHE A 23 11.07 -10.82 0.77
CA PHE A 23 12.22 -10.49 -0.04
C PHE A 23 13.07 -9.37 0.60
N PHE A 24 12.52 -8.18 0.76
CA PHE A 24 13.32 -7.04 1.23
C PHE A 24 13.87 -7.18 2.65
N SER A 25 13.16 -7.89 3.53
CA SER A 25 13.57 -8.00 4.95
C SER A 25 14.39 -9.25 5.26
N THR A 26 14.46 -10.21 4.34
CA THR A 26 15.18 -11.48 4.55
C THR A 26 16.43 -11.58 3.68
N HIS A 27 16.52 -10.79 2.62
CA HIS A 27 17.65 -10.87 1.71
C HIS A 27 18.93 -10.30 2.34
N PRO A 28 20.03 -11.06 2.43
CA PRO A 28 21.26 -10.65 3.11
C PRO A 28 21.91 -9.40 2.46
N MET A 29 21.74 -9.23 1.15
CA MET A 29 22.28 -8.10 0.39
C MET A 29 21.37 -6.87 0.40
N ILE A 30 20.26 -6.87 1.14
CA ILE A 30 19.36 -5.71 1.22
C ILE A 30 19.40 -5.11 2.63
N ASN A 31 19.80 -3.85 2.72
CA ASN A 31 19.63 -3.01 3.90
C ASN A 31 18.27 -2.32 3.82
N ASN A 32 17.23 -2.96 4.39
CA ASN A 32 15.88 -2.39 4.38
C ASN A 32 15.72 -1.37 5.52
N LEU A 33 15.81 -0.10 5.18
CA LEU A 33 15.63 1.07 6.07
C LEU A 33 14.15 1.44 6.27
N GLY A 34 13.26 0.85 5.48
CA GLY A 34 11.83 1.11 5.51
C GLY A 34 11.06 0.10 6.36
N LYS A 35 9.78 -0.07 6.00
CA LYS A 35 8.87 -0.99 6.67
C LYS A 35 9.25 -2.44 6.37
N LYS A 36 9.45 -3.23 7.41
CA LYS A 36 9.72 -4.68 7.33
C LYS A 36 8.43 -5.48 7.53
N GLN A 37 7.93 -5.52 8.76
CA GLN A 37 6.68 -6.20 9.13
C GLN A 37 5.59 -5.20 9.55
N GLY A 38 5.97 -4.10 10.16
CA GLY A 38 5.08 -3.06 10.63
C GLY A 38 5.71 -1.66 10.53
N ILE A 39 4.91 -0.65 10.81
CA ILE A 39 5.37 0.75 10.88
C ILE A 39 6.39 0.96 12.00
N SER A 40 6.27 0.19 13.08
CA SER A 40 7.18 0.21 14.23
C SER A 40 8.62 -0.23 13.91
N ASP A 41 8.83 -0.87 12.77
CA ASP A 41 10.17 -1.31 12.37
C ASP A 41 11.00 -0.21 11.72
N ILE A 42 10.37 0.91 11.39
CA ILE A 42 11.05 2.09 10.85
C ILE A 42 11.60 2.89 12.04
N GLU A 43 12.84 3.33 11.92
CA GLU A 43 13.43 4.23 12.89
C GLU A 43 12.55 5.47 13.11
N GLU A 44 12.34 5.85 14.37
CA GLU A 44 11.33 6.83 14.75
C GLU A 44 11.54 8.20 14.08
N ASN A 45 12.77 8.67 14.01
CA ASN A 45 13.08 9.95 13.39
C ASN A 45 12.84 9.90 11.88
N LEU A 46 13.17 8.79 11.23
CA LEU A 46 12.91 8.59 9.81
C LEU A 46 11.40 8.53 9.53
N LEU A 47 10.63 7.88 10.39
CA LEU A 47 9.18 7.86 10.28
C LEU A 47 8.55 9.25 10.46
N LYS A 48 9.08 10.06 11.39
CA LYS A 48 8.66 11.48 11.55
C LYS A 48 8.92 12.26 10.27
N VAL A 49 10.10 12.12 9.70
CA VAL A 49 10.48 12.76 8.42
C VAL A 49 9.55 12.34 7.29
N PHE A 50 9.25 11.05 7.14
CA PHE A 50 8.33 10.59 6.12
C PHE A 50 6.93 11.20 6.27
N ARG A 51 6.44 11.32 7.51
CA ARG A 51 5.16 11.98 7.79
C ARG A 51 5.18 13.47 7.43
N GLN A 52 6.26 14.17 7.73
CA GLN A 52 6.42 15.59 7.35
C GLN A 52 6.40 15.74 5.82
N ILE A 53 7.18 14.96 5.09
CA ILE A 53 7.21 14.98 3.62
C ILE A 53 5.81 14.78 3.03
N MET A 54 5.01 13.88 3.64
CA MET A 54 3.71 13.48 3.10
C MET A 54 2.56 14.37 3.50
N PHE A 55 2.58 14.96 4.69
CA PHE A 55 1.37 15.55 5.28
C PHE A 55 1.50 17.04 5.58
N GLU A 56 2.68 17.59 5.72
CA GLU A 56 2.84 19.02 5.91
C GLU A 56 2.56 19.78 4.61
N LYS A 57 1.68 20.76 4.68
CA LYS A 57 1.33 21.57 3.51
C LYS A 57 2.53 22.31 2.95
N GLU A 58 3.28 22.96 3.83
CA GLU A 58 4.54 23.62 3.50
C GLU A 58 5.62 23.18 4.47
N ILE A 59 6.82 23.04 3.96
CA ILE A 59 8.03 22.78 4.74
C ILE A 59 8.95 23.97 4.49
N ASP A 60 9.17 24.75 5.52
CA ASP A 60 10.09 25.88 5.48
C ASP A 60 11.55 25.40 5.42
N GLU A 61 12.47 26.33 5.25
CA GLU A 61 13.89 26.03 5.13
C GLU A 61 14.46 25.34 6.37
N ASN A 62 14.04 25.75 7.56
CA ASN A 62 14.44 25.13 8.82
C ASN A 62 13.92 23.70 8.92
N GLY A 63 12.68 23.44 8.52
CA GLY A 63 12.10 22.10 8.39
C GLY A 63 12.90 21.24 7.42
N PHE A 64 13.25 21.77 6.25
CA PHE A 64 14.09 21.06 5.28
C PHE A 64 15.46 20.70 5.86
N MET A 65 16.11 21.61 6.55
CA MET A 65 17.40 21.35 7.20
C MET A 65 17.32 20.24 8.26
N LYS A 66 16.27 20.25 9.08
CA LYS A 66 16.03 19.17 10.07
C LYS A 66 15.82 17.82 9.39
N ILE A 67 15.00 17.78 8.34
CA ILE A 67 14.74 16.56 7.54
C ILE A 67 16.06 16.06 6.94
N LYS A 68 16.83 16.92 6.30
CA LYS A 68 18.12 16.60 5.69
C LYS A 68 19.11 16.03 6.71
N LYS A 69 19.15 16.57 7.92
CA LYS A 69 19.98 16.04 9.01
C LYS A 69 19.63 14.58 9.33
N VAL A 70 18.33 14.25 9.39
CA VAL A 70 17.89 12.87 9.64
C VAL A 70 18.22 11.96 8.45
N ILE A 71 18.03 12.42 7.21
CA ILE A 71 18.40 11.65 6.02
C ILE A 71 19.89 11.38 5.96
N ASN A 72 20.73 12.34 6.34
CA ASN A 72 22.19 12.16 6.43
C ASN A 72 22.61 11.18 7.52
N SER A 73 21.78 10.96 8.55
CA SER A 73 22.06 10.01 9.64
C SER A 73 21.56 8.58 9.37
N ILE A 74 20.95 8.32 8.20
CA ILE A 74 20.51 6.97 7.81
C ILE A 74 21.71 6.02 7.86
N LYS A 75 21.49 4.83 8.40
CA LYS A 75 22.48 3.74 8.42
C LYS A 75 22.67 3.16 7.02
N TYR A 76 23.33 3.93 6.17
CA TYR A 76 23.71 3.51 4.82
C TYR A 76 24.77 2.41 4.90
N ASP A 77 24.61 1.36 4.12
CA ASP A 77 25.58 0.26 4.00
C ASP A 77 26.09 0.23 2.55
N SER A 78 27.39 0.53 2.36
CA SER A 78 28.01 0.60 1.02
C SER A 78 28.03 -0.75 0.29
N ASP A 79 27.99 -1.85 1.05
CA ASP A 79 28.12 -3.20 0.52
C ASP A 79 26.76 -3.84 0.22
N LYS A 80 25.67 -3.11 0.50
CA LYS A 80 24.29 -3.59 0.33
C LYS A 80 23.43 -2.65 -0.51
N ILE A 81 22.33 -3.22 -0.98
CA ILE A 81 21.25 -2.46 -1.59
C ILE A 81 20.50 -1.71 -0.49
N ASN A 82 20.65 -0.39 -0.44
CA ASN A 82 19.93 0.42 0.51
C ASN A 82 18.53 0.72 -0.01
N LEU A 83 17.51 0.27 0.71
CA LEU A 83 16.12 0.33 0.29
C LEU A 83 15.23 0.97 1.36
N ILE A 84 14.41 1.92 0.94
CA ILE A 84 13.29 2.44 1.73
C ILE A 84 11.99 1.92 1.13
N SER A 85 11.37 0.94 1.77
CA SER A 85 10.04 0.47 1.40
C SER A 85 8.99 1.07 2.31
N PHE A 86 8.19 2.01 1.78
CA PHE A 86 7.14 2.69 2.55
C PHE A 86 5.92 3.01 1.68
N GLU A 87 4.94 2.13 1.73
CA GLU A 87 3.73 2.20 0.89
C GLU A 87 2.88 3.46 1.09
N ALA A 88 3.08 4.18 2.20
CA ALA A 88 2.35 5.41 2.45
C ALA A 88 2.75 6.56 1.52
N PHE A 89 3.91 6.53 0.87
CA PHE A 89 4.29 7.58 -0.10
C PHE A 89 3.32 7.75 -1.26
N THR A 90 2.54 6.73 -1.59
CA THR A 90 1.46 6.83 -2.58
C THR A 90 0.11 7.21 -1.96
N GLN A 91 0.06 7.41 -0.64
CA GLN A 91 -1.15 7.86 0.05
C GLN A 91 -1.17 9.39 0.08
N THR A 92 -1.79 9.98 -0.92
CA THR A 92 -1.99 11.43 -0.95
C THR A 92 -3.02 11.87 0.09
N ASN A 93 -2.86 13.09 0.58
CA ASN A 93 -3.95 13.86 1.20
C ASN A 93 -4.35 15.00 0.24
N PHE A 94 -5.33 15.82 0.62
CA PHE A 94 -5.81 16.90 -0.24
C PHE A 94 -4.83 18.05 -0.41
N GLU A 95 -3.99 18.24 0.58
CA GLU A 95 -3.10 19.39 0.67
C GLU A 95 -1.75 19.10 0.02
N VAL A 96 -1.37 17.82 0.00
CA VAL A 96 -0.10 17.38 -0.55
C VAL A 96 -0.34 16.28 -1.59
N GLY A 97 -0.30 16.65 -2.86
CA GLY A 97 -0.43 15.70 -3.98
C GLY A 97 0.82 14.84 -4.17
N LEU A 98 0.69 13.77 -4.98
CA LEU A 98 1.80 12.86 -5.30
C LEU A 98 3.04 13.59 -5.82
N GLU A 99 2.84 14.50 -6.75
CA GLU A 99 3.93 15.28 -7.35
C GLU A 99 4.73 16.04 -6.29
N LYS A 100 4.06 16.72 -5.37
CA LYS A 100 4.72 17.46 -4.29
C LYS A 100 5.50 16.54 -3.36
N ILE A 101 4.94 15.36 -3.02
CA ILE A 101 5.60 14.36 -2.20
C ILE A 101 6.90 13.91 -2.88
N PHE A 102 6.84 13.50 -4.15
CA PHE A 102 8.00 12.97 -4.85
C PHE A 102 9.03 14.05 -5.20
N LYS A 103 8.63 15.28 -5.49
CA LYS A 103 9.56 16.41 -5.62
C LYS A 103 10.33 16.68 -4.33
N ARG A 104 9.64 16.62 -3.17
CA ARG A 104 10.29 16.74 -1.85
C ARG A 104 11.27 15.60 -1.60
N ILE A 105 10.87 14.36 -1.87
CA ILE A 105 11.75 13.19 -1.75
C ILE A 105 12.99 13.41 -2.62
N LYS A 106 12.83 13.75 -3.91
CA LYS A 106 13.94 13.98 -4.81
C LYS A 106 14.89 15.06 -4.26
N LYS A 107 14.34 16.24 -3.92
CA LYS A 107 15.14 17.36 -3.41
C LYS A 107 15.94 16.98 -2.17
N ILE A 108 15.29 16.40 -1.15
CA ILE A 108 15.92 16.07 0.13
C ILE A 108 17.05 15.05 -0.05
N PHE A 109 16.79 13.97 -0.79
CA PHE A 109 17.78 12.93 -1.00
C PHE A 109 18.92 13.39 -1.92
N TYR A 110 18.63 14.14 -2.99
CA TYR A 110 19.66 14.72 -3.86
C TYR A 110 20.60 15.65 -3.09
N GLU A 111 20.05 16.58 -2.30
CA GLU A 111 20.84 17.47 -1.45
C GLU A 111 21.61 16.73 -0.33
N SER A 112 21.25 15.50 -0.05
CA SER A 112 21.93 14.59 0.88
C SER A 112 22.91 13.64 0.17
N ASN A 113 23.23 13.92 -1.11
CA ASN A 113 24.16 13.16 -1.96
C ASN A 113 23.70 11.72 -2.23
N TYR A 114 22.38 11.52 -2.41
CA TYR A 114 21.81 10.24 -2.82
C TYR A 114 21.29 10.30 -4.26
N HIS A 115 21.67 9.31 -5.06
CA HIS A 115 20.98 8.96 -6.29
C HIS A 115 19.80 8.04 -5.99
N ILE A 116 18.63 8.33 -6.56
CA ILE A 116 17.40 7.59 -6.25
C ILE A 116 17.00 6.72 -7.44
N LYS A 117 16.69 5.45 -7.17
CA LYS A 117 15.94 4.58 -8.07
C LYS A 117 14.59 4.22 -7.46
N ILE A 118 13.55 4.29 -8.26
CA ILE A 118 12.17 4.01 -7.84
C ILE A 118 11.73 2.64 -8.34
N LEU A 119 11.12 1.87 -7.45
CA LEU A 119 10.51 0.58 -7.75
C LEU A 119 9.04 0.61 -7.38
N VAL A 120 8.12 0.41 -8.32
CA VAL A 120 6.68 0.39 -8.05
C VAL A 120 6.07 -0.93 -8.48
N THR A 121 5.26 -1.54 -7.61
CA THR A 121 4.41 -2.66 -8.01
C THR A 121 3.01 -2.14 -8.27
N ILE A 122 2.48 -2.35 -9.47
CA ILE A 122 1.13 -1.99 -9.88
C ILE A 122 0.27 -3.24 -10.09
N ARG A 123 -1.04 -3.05 -10.17
CA ARG A 123 -2.02 -4.14 -10.30
C ARG A 123 -3.18 -3.67 -11.16
N SER A 124 -3.74 -4.54 -12.00
CA SER A 124 -4.94 -4.23 -12.80
C SER A 124 -6.04 -3.61 -11.92
N GLN A 125 -6.57 -2.47 -12.35
CA GLN A 125 -7.64 -1.76 -11.65
C GLN A 125 -8.88 -2.64 -11.44
N LEU A 126 -9.19 -3.51 -12.38
CA LEU A 126 -10.32 -4.43 -12.29
C LEU A 126 -10.21 -5.39 -11.08
N THR A 127 -9.02 -5.70 -10.64
CA THR A 127 -8.78 -6.56 -9.47
C THR A 127 -8.38 -5.77 -8.23
N MET A 128 -7.73 -4.63 -8.40
CA MET A 128 -7.25 -3.79 -7.31
C MET A 128 -8.40 -3.02 -6.64
N ILE A 129 -9.29 -2.39 -7.41
CA ILE A 129 -10.39 -1.57 -6.89
C ILE A 129 -11.32 -2.39 -5.97
N PRO A 130 -11.83 -3.57 -6.35
CA PRO A 130 -12.63 -4.40 -5.45
C PRO A 130 -11.88 -4.78 -4.17
N SER A 131 -10.60 -5.17 -4.30
CA SER A 131 -9.76 -5.55 -3.17
C SER A 131 -9.49 -4.36 -2.22
N HIS A 132 -9.29 -3.17 -2.76
CA HIS A 132 -9.11 -1.95 -1.98
C HIS A 132 -10.41 -1.54 -1.28
N TYR A 133 -11.52 -1.53 -1.99
CA TYR A 133 -12.84 -1.25 -1.42
C TYR A 133 -13.18 -2.21 -0.27
N ALA A 134 -12.98 -3.52 -0.44
CA ALA A 134 -13.20 -4.51 0.61
C ALA A 134 -12.43 -4.20 1.90
N ASN A 135 -11.22 -3.64 1.77
CA ASN A 135 -10.37 -3.28 2.90
C ASN A 135 -10.74 -1.93 3.54
N THR A 136 -11.13 -0.95 2.73
CA THR A 136 -11.32 0.45 3.15
C THR A 136 -12.77 0.85 3.36
N SER A 137 -13.73 0.06 2.91
CA SER A 137 -15.16 0.36 2.98
C SER A 137 -15.67 0.75 4.38
N LYS A 138 -15.03 0.29 5.45
CA LYS A 138 -15.36 0.71 6.82
C LYS A 138 -15.04 2.17 7.11
N VAL A 139 -14.00 2.69 6.48
CA VAL A 139 -13.60 4.12 6.59
C VAL A 139 -14.59 4.97 5.82
N TYR A 140 -15.00 4.50 4.64
CA TYR A 140 -15.97 5.20 3.80
C TYR A 140 -17.37 5.24 4.41
N LYS A 141 -17.80 4.17 5.11
CA LYS A 141 -19.09 4.14 5.83
C LYS A 141 -19.28 5.27 6.84
N LYS A 142 -18.21 5.74 7.46
CA LYS A 142 -18.26 6.84 8.43
C LYS A 142 -18.43 8.21 7.75
N GLY A 143 -18.08 8.33 6.48
CA GLY A 143 -18.12 9.60 5.74
C GLY A 143 -19.28 9.74 4.75
N ALA A 144 -19.71 8.64 4.13
CA ALA A 144 -20.80 8.67 3.15
C ALA A 144 -21.56 7.35 3.18
N LYS A 145 -22.78 7.37 3.77
CA LYS A 145 -23.69 6.19 3.80
C LYS A 145 -23.94 5.61 2.41
N LYS A 146 -23.95 6.45 1.36
CA LYS A 146 -24.17 6.00 -0.02
C LYS A 146 -23.12 5.01 -0.54
N TRP A 147 -21.92 4.94 0.08
CA TRP A 147 -20.86 3.99 -0.32
C TRP A 147 -20.85 2.70 0.49
N GLU A 148 -21.96 2.40 1.12
CA GLU A 148 -22.15 1.11 1.76
C GLU A 148 -22.15 -0.03 0.75
N SER A 149 -22.57 0.22 -0.50
CA SER A 149 -22.50 -0.73 -1.59
C SER A 149 -21.34 -0.45 -2.56
N PHE A 150 -20.77 -1.51 -3.09
CA PHE A 150 -19.73 -1.40 -4.12
C PHE A 150 -20.29 -0.78 -5.42
N LYS A 151 -21.57 -1.06 -5.73
CA LYS A 151 -22.29 -0.48 -6.87
C LYS A 151 -22.30 1.04 -6.79
N ASN A 152 -22.65 1.60 -5.65
CA ASN A 152 -22.69 3.06 -5.45
C ASN A 152 -21.28 3.67 -5.49
N PHE A 153 -20.31 2.99 -4.89
CA PHE A 153 -18.91 3.42 -4.95
C PHE A 153 -18.41 3.53 -6.39
N ILE A 154 -18.72 2.57 -7.25
CA ILE A 154 -18.31 2.60 -8.66
C ILE A 154 -19.17 3.59 -9.48
N GLY A 155 -20.47 3.72 -9.16
CA GLY A 155 -21.33 4.68 -9.85
C GLY A 155 -20.85 6.13 -9.73
N ASP A 156 -20.27 6.49 -8.59
CA ASP A 156 -19.71 7.81 -8.38
C ASP A 156 -18.41 8.08 -9.18
N LEU A 157 -17.72 7.03 -9.67
CA LEU A 157 -16.58 7.20 -10.58
C LEU A 157 -16.97 7.90 -11.89
N GLN A 158 -18.19 7.71 -12.38
CA GLN A 158 -18.68 8.36 -13.59
C GLN A 158 -18.92 9.87 -13.40
N ASN A 159 -19.12 10.29 -12.16
CA ASN A 159 -19.47 11.65 -11.80
C ASN A 159 -18.44 12.24 -10.83
N ILE A 160 -17.16 11.89 -11.02
CA ILE A 160 -16.08 12.26 -10.09
C ILE A 160 -15.96 13.77 -9.89
N ASP A 161 -16.21 14.54 -10.94
CA ASP A 161 -16.13 16.01 -10.91
C ASP A 161 -17.25 16.65 -10.07
N GLN A 162 -18.33 15.90 -9.81
CA GLN A 162 -19.44 16.31 -8.95
C GLN A 162 -19.23 15.95 -7.49
N ILE A 163 -18.17 15.18 -7.18
CA ILE A 163 -17.89 14.74 -5.82
C ILE A 163 -17.33 15.90 -5.01
N LYS A 164 -18.15 16.41 -4.08
CA LYS A 164 -17.72 17.48 -3.15
C LYS A 164 -16.85 16.95 -2.00
N GLU A 165 -16.97 15.66 -1.68
CA GLU A 165 -16.24 15.10 -0.56
C GLU A 165 -14.80 14.75 -0.95
N LYS A 166 -13.93 15.58 -0.47
CA LYS A 166 -12.48 15.52 -0.75
C LYS A 166 -11.86 14.16 -0.48
N ARG A 167 -12.21 13.45 0.59
CA ARG A 167 -11.67 12.11 0.92
C ARG A 167 -11.96 11.05 -0.15
N LEU A 168 -13.03 11.25 -0.89
CA LEU A 168 -13.48 10.36 -1.94
C LEU A 168 -12.66 10.56 -3.20
N LEU A 169 -12.40 11.83 -3.54
CA LEU A 169 -11.52 12.18 -4.66
C LEU A 169 -10.13 11.59 -4.50
N VAL A 170 -9.55 11.62 -3.27
CA VAL A 170 -8.26 10.96 -3.01
C VAL A 170 -8.29 9.47 -3.26
N ALA A 171 -9.38 8.79 -2.93
CA ALA A 171 -9.49 7.36 -3.19
C ALA A 171 -9.47 7.06 -4.69
N TYR A 172 -10.14 7.87 -5.49
CA TYR A 172 -10.18 7.71 -6.94
C TYR A 172 -8.88 8.12 -7.63
N GLU A 173 -8.25 9.20 -7.20
CA GLU A 173 -6.93 9.60 -7.70
C GLU A 173 -5.87 8.49 -7.56
N ARG A 174 -6.00 7.65 -6.54
CA ARG A 174 -5.12 6.49 -6.35
C ARG A 174 -5.24 5.43 -7.44
N TYR A 175 -6.31 5.42 -8.21
CA TYR A 175 -6.48 4.44 -9.29
C TYR A 175 -5.91 4.92 -10.62
N LYS A 176 -5.48 6.17 -10.71
CA LYS A 176 -4.90 6.78 -11.91
C LYS A 176 -3.41 6.44 -12.06
N TYR A 177 -3.10 5.20 -12.46
CA TYR A 177 -1.72 4.75 -12.62
C TYR A 177 -0.95 5.57 -13.64
N PHE A 178 -1.57 5.93 -14.77
CA PHE A 178 -0.91 6.76 -15.76
C PHE A 178 -0.36 8.07 -15.16
N LYS A 179 -1.16 8.73 -14.30
CA LYS A 179 -0.73 9.95 -13.60
C LYS A 179 0.46 9.66 -12.67
N LEU A 180 0.41 8.54 -11.92
CA LEU A 180 1.54 8.13 -11.07
C LEU A 180 2.79 7.88 -11.89
N LEU A 181 2.68 7.07 -12.97
CA LEU A 181 3.80 6.70 -13.84
C LEU A 181 4.44 7.96 -14.44
N LYS A 182 3.61 8.82 -15.07
CA LYS A 182 4.05 10.09 -15.63
C LYS A 182 4.76 10.96 -14.59
N THR A 183 4.16 11.16 -13.42
CA THR A 183 4.76 11.94 -12.33
C THR A 183 6.13 11.40 -11.92
N LEU A 184 6.25 10.09 -11.76
CA LEU A 184 7.52 9.48 -11.35
C LEU A 184 8.61 9.60 -12.43
N THR A 185 8.27 9.33 -13.69
CA THR A 185 9.23 9.42 -14.80
C THR A 185 9.67 10.86 -15.07
N GLU A 186 8.76 11.84 -14.95
CA GLU A 186 9.12 13.26 -15.05
C GLU A 186 10.03 13.73 -13.92
N ILE A 187 9.81 13.24 -12.70
CA ILE A 187 10.61 13.65 -11.54
C ILE A 187 11.97 12.94 -11.51
N PHE A 188 12.00 11.61 -11.70
CA PHE A 188 13.22 10.80 -11.48
C PHE A 188 13.94 10.37 -12.75
N SER A 189 13.38 10.65 -13.93
CA SER A 189 13.75 10.14 -15.24
C SER A 189 13.35 8.67 -15.46
N GLU A 190 13.04 8.29 -16.68
CA GLU A 190 12.56 6.97 -17.06
C GLU A 190 13.55 5.85 -16.64
N SER A 191 14.85 6.08 -16.82
CA SER A 191 15.91 5.13 -16.47
C SER A 191 16.02 4.81 -14.96
N ASN A 192 15.42 5.65 -14.13
CA ASN A 192 15.44 5.49 -12.67
C ASN A 192 14.11 4.99 -12.09
N VAL A 193 13.10 4.70 -12.94
CA VAL A 193 11.79 4.24 -12.49
C VAL A 193 11.46 2.89 -13.10
N ASN A 194 11.18 1.89 -12.27
CA ASN A 194 10.86 0.54 -12.71
C ASN A 194 9.51 0.10 -12.15
N PHE A 195 8.76 -0.61 -12.98
CA PHE A 195 7.44 -1.12 -12.67
C PHE A 195 7.40 -2.63 -12.74
N PHE A 196 6.76 -3.24 -11.74
CA PHE A 196 6.50 -4.67 -11.69
C PHE A 196 4.99 -4.90 -11.60
N LEU A 197 4.51 -5.90 -12.33
CA LEU A 197 3.09 -6.23 -12.33
C LEU A 197 2.77 -7.24 -11.23
N TYR A 198 1.74 -6.95 -10.45
CA TYR A 198 1.21 -7.91 -9.47
C TYR A 198 0.72 -9.20 -10.12
N GLU A 199 0.24 -9.12 -11.36
CA GLU A 199 -0.22 -10.24 -12.13
C GLU A 199 0.92 -11.24 -12.43
N ASP A 200 2.13 -10.76 -12.66
CA ASP A 200 3.31 -11.62 -12.84
C ASP A 200 3.63 -12.38 -11.54
N LEU A 201 3.51 -11.72 -10.40
CA LEU A 201 3.63 -12.36 -9.09
C LEU A 201 2.56 -13.45 -8.88
N LEU A 202 1.33 -13.26 -9.38
CA LEU A 202 0.29 -14.28 -9.28
C LEU A 202 0.52 -15.45 -10.21
N ASN A 203 0.98 -15.17 -11.43
CA ASN A 203 1.16 -16.18 -12.46
C ASN A 203 2.40 -17.05 -12.21
N ASN A 204 3.50 -16.43 -11.80
CA ASN A 204 4.76 -17.14 -11.50
C ASN A 204 5.57 -16.38 -10.46
N GLN A 205 5.37 -16.72 -9.19
CA GLN A 205 6.06 -16.05 -8.08
C GLN A 205 7.58 -16.16 -8.17
N LYS A 206 8.10 -17.34 -8.57
CA LYS A 206 9.54 -17.55 -8.69
C LYS A 206 10.13 -16.60 -9.72
N LYS A 207 9.56 -16.58 -10.93
CA LYS A 207 10.00 -15.68 -12.00
C LYS A 207 9.94 -14.22 -11.57
N PHE A 208 8.87 -13.79 -10.91
CA PHE A 208 8.73 -12.43 -10.40
C PHE A 208 9.88 -12.04 -9.44
N PHE A 209 10.22 -12.93 -8.49
CA PHE A 209 11.32 -12.65 -7.57
C PHE A 209 12.70 -12.78 -8.22
N ASP A 210 12.86 -13.62 -9.24
CA ASP A 210 14.08 -13.68 -10.06
C ASP A 210 14.29 -12.35 -10.82
N GLU A 211 13.24 -11.80 -11.42
CA GLU A 211 13.28 -10.50 -12.11
C GLU A 211 13.53 -9.34 -11.14
N LEU A 212 12.93 -9.41 -9.93
CA LEU A 212 13.17 -8.43 -8.89
C LEU A 212 14.63 -8.46 -8.39
N ALA A 213 15.19 -9.65 -8.23
CA ALA A 213 16.59 -9.83 -7.86
C ALA A 213 17.53 -9.32 -8.96
N LEU A 214 17.22 -9.61 -10.22
CA LEU A 214 17.96 -9.10 -11.38
C LEU A 214 17.96 -7.56 -11.44
N PHE A 215 16.83 -6.93 -11.15
CA PHE A 215 16.73 -5.47 -11.06
C PHE A 215 17.72 -4.88 -10.04
N PHE A 216 17.87 -5.54 -8.90
CA PHE A 216 18.85 -5.16 -7.88
C PHE A 216 20.28 -5.67 -8.16
N LYS A 217 20.49 -6.46 -9.23
CA LYS A 217 21.76 -7.12 -9.55
C LYS A 217 22.25 -8.06 -8.43
N ILE A 218 21.33 -8.77 -7.80
CA ILE A 218 21.58 -9.79 -6.77
C ILE A 218 20.95 -11.10 -7.17
N GLN A 219 21.28 -12.20 -6.47
CA GLN A 219 20.65 -13.50 -6.69
C GLN A 219 19.35 -13.62 -5.89
N ASN A 220 18.34 -14.29 -6.44
CA ASN A 220 17.14 -14.61 -5.68
C ASN A 220 17.48 -15.69 -4.63
N HIS A 221 17.13 -15.42 -3.36
CA HIS A 221 17.39 -16.32 -2.23
C HIS A 221 16.15 -17.10 -1.79
N LEU A 222 14.98 -16.83 -2.41
CA LEU A 222 13.72 -17.46 -2.00
C LEU A 222 13.57 -18.84 -2.62
N SER A 223 13.28 -19.83 -1.78
CA SER A 223 12.84 -21.16 -2.19
C SER A 223 11.33 -21.17 -2.50
N SER A 224 10.85 -22.21 -3.16
CA SER A 224 9.42 -22.39 -3.43
C SER A 224 8.57 -22.43 -2.16
N ASP A 225 9.13 -22.92 -1.04
CA ASP A 225 8.43 -22.99 0.24
C ASP A 225 8.26 -21.64 0.91
N ASP A 226 9.10 -20.66 0.59
CA ASP A 226 9.02 -19.30 1.12
C ASP A 226 7.88 -18.49 0.50
N LEU A 227 7.38 -18.91 -0.66
CA LEU A 227 6.48 -18.14 -1.51
C LEU A 227 4.99 -18.31 -1.15
N LYS A 228 4.67 -18.75 0.07
CA LYS A 228 3.27 -18.85 0.51
C LYS A 228 2.59 -17.46 0.58
N PRO A 229 1.37 -17.32 0.05
CA PRO A 229 0.66 -16.05 0.05
C PRO A 229 0.47 -15.49 1.45
N ILE A 230 0.76 -14.19 1.63
CA ILE A 230 0.52 -13.46 2.88
C ILE A 230 -0.70 -12.55 2.70
N ASN A 231 -1.60 -12.51 3.67
CA ASN A 231 -2.78 -11.63 3.69
C ASN A 231 -3.72 -11.79 2.49
N VAL A 232 -3.90 -13.02 1.99
CA VAL A 232 -4.89 -13.30 0.95
C VAL A 232 -6.29 -13.00 1.49
N THR A 233 -7.03 -12.16 0.77
CA THR A 233 -8.46 -11.98 1.04
C THR A 233 -9.16 -13.31 0.75
N ARG A 234 -9.79 -13.92 1.76
CA ARG A 234 -10.47 -15.20 1.60
C ARG A 234 -11.56 -15.06 0.54
N LYS A 235 -11.51 -15.93 -0.46
CA LYS A 235 -12.57 -16.11 -1.43
C LYS A 235 -13.45 -17.26 -0.92
N LYS A 236 -14.77 -17.08 -0.89
CA LYS A 236 -15.74 -18.17 -0.78
C LYS A 236 -16.47 -18.18 -2.12
N ASP A 237 -16.49 -19.33 -2.78
CA ASP A 237 -17.12 -19.52 -4.09
C ASP A 237 -16.59 -18.59 -5.21
N GLY A 238 -15.26 -18.30 -5.19
CA GLY A 238 -14.62 -17.45 -6.21
C GLY A 238 -14.85 -15.95 -6.05
N GLU A 239 -15.71 -15.52 -5.14
CA GLU A 239 -16.05 -14.12 -4.92
C GLU A 239 -15.28 -13.51 -3.75
N LEU A 240 -14.90 -12.23 -3.88
CA LEU A 240 -14.37 -11.45 -2.76
C LEU A 240 -15.51 -11.17 -1.79
N LYS A 241 -15.56 -11.90 -0.68
CA LYS A 241 -16.51 -11.62 0.40
C LYS A 241 -15.88 -10.68 1.41
N ARG A 242 -16.62 -9.67 1.79
CA ARG A 242 -16.25 -8.72 2.83
C ARG A 242 -16.15 -9.48 4.14
N ILE A 243 -14.94 -9.71 4.63
CA ILE A 243 -14.76 -10.18 6.00
C ILE A 243 -15.06 -8.97 6.90
N ASN A 244 -16.25 -8.90 7.44
CA ASN A 244 -16.49 -8.06 8.59
C ASN A 244 -15.61 -8.60 9.73
N LYS A 245 -14.46 -7.99 9.95
CA LYS A 245 -13.80 -8.12 11.25
C LYS A 245 -14.75 -7.48 12.25
N TYR A 246 -15.68 -8.27 12.80
CA TYR A 246 -16.42 -7.86 13.96
C TYR A 246 -15.41 -7.61 15.06
N HIS A 247 -15.09 -6.34 15.27
CA HIS A 247 -14.48 -5.97 16.51
C HIS A 247 -15.55 -6.17 17.57
N PHE A 248 -15.36 -7.12 18.47
CA PHE A 248 -16.20 -7.30 19.65
C PHE A 248 -16.50 -5.99 20.38
N LYS A 249 -15.67 -4.96 20.20
CA LYS A 249 -15.89 -3.60 20.72
C LYS A 249 -17.14 -2.89 20.18
N ASN A 250 -17.68 -3.31 19.03
CA ASN A 250 -18.83 -2.64 18.38
C ASN A 250 -20.14 -3.40 18.55
N LEU A 251 -20.14 -4.55 19.18
CA LEU A 251 -21.36 -5.23 19.58
C LEU A 251 -21.90 -4.54 20.85
N LYS A 252 -23.06 -3.90 20.77
CA LYS A 252 -23.73 -3.27 21.93
C LYS A 252 -23.96 -4.25 23.09
N PHE A 253 -23.88 -5.56 22.84
CA PHE A 253 -24.11 -6.66 23.77
C PHE A 253 -22.93 -7.61 23.93
N VAL A 254 -21.69 -7.10 24.00
CA VAL A 254 -20.57 -7.97 24.41
C VAL A 254 -20.59 -8.11 25.92
N PRO A 255 -20.84 -9.30 26.49
CA PRO A 255 -20.78 -9.53 27.92
C PRO A 255 -19.45 -9.04 28.48
N LYS A 256 -19.45 -8.39 29.66
CA LYS A 256 -18.25 -7.80 30.27
C LYS A 256 -17.08 -8.78 30.39
N PHE A 257 -17.36 -10.07 30.63
CA PHE A 257 -16.34 -11.11 30.75
C PHE A 257 -15.52 -11.31 29.45
N LEU A 258 -16.10 -11.13 28.26
CA LEU A 258 -15.38 -11.23 26.99
C LEU A 258 -14.42 -10.07 26.75
N ARG A 259 -14.57 -8.95 27.47
CA ARG A 259 -13.66 -7.80 27.38
C ARG A 259 -12.34 -8.09 28.10
N ASN A 260 -12.35 -8.94 29.12
CA ASN A 260 -11.20 -9.25 29.98
C ASN A 260 -10.41 -10.49 29.54
N LEU A 261 -10.76 -11.12 28.44
CA LEU A 261 -10.04 -12.27 27.89
C LEU A 261 -8.64 -11.90 27.44
N LYS A 262 -7.69 -12.81 27.63
CA LYS A 262 -6.31 -12.69 27.11
C LYS A 262 -6.31 -12.59 25.58
N PRO A 263 -5.30 -11.97 24.96
CA PRO A 263 -5.20 -11.84 23.50
C PRO A 263 -5.36 -13.15 22.74
N SER A 264 -4.79 -14.25 23.22
CA SER A 264 -4.91 -15.59 22.63
C SER A 264 -6.33 -16.14 22.66
N GLN A 265 -7.05 -15.94 23.77
CA GLN A 265 -8.46 -16.35 23.91
C GLN A 265 -9.37 -15.51 23.01
N LYS A 266 -9.09 -14.21 22.88
CA LYS A 266 -9.79 -13.34 21.92
C LYS A 266 -9.56 -13.77 20.47
N GLU A 267 -8.36 -14.22 20.13
CA GLU A 267 -8.01 -14.74 18.81
C GLU A 267 -8.76 -16.06 18.51
N PHE A 268 -8.81 -16.97 19.46
CA PHE A 268 -9.56 -18.24 19.37
C PHE A 268 -11.06 -17.98 19.16
N LEU A 269 -11.67 -17.13 19.99
CA LEU A 269 -13.07 -16.77 19.82
C LEU A 269 -13.36 -16.03 18.50
N ARG A 270 -12.41 -15.23 18.00
CA ARG A 270 -12.52 -14.61 16.67
C ARG A 270 -12.53 -15.66 15.56
N LYS A 271 -11.75 -16.74 15.69
CA LYS A 271 -11.74 -17.85 14.71
C LYS A 271 -13.06 -18.58 14.72
N ILE A 272 -13.60 -18.91 15.91
CA ILE A 272 -14.93 -19.56 16.06
C ILE A 272 -16.03 -18.65 15.50
N ALA A 273 -16.07 -17.40 15.93
CA ALA A 273 -17.06 -16.44 15.44
C ALA A 273 -16.92 -16.21 13.92
N ALA A 274 -15.71 -16.18 13.37
CA ALA A 274 -15.51 -16.06 11.93
C ALA A 274 -16.06 -17.27 11.18
N ASN A 275 -15.93 -18.48 11.72
CA ASN A 275 -16.49 -19.69 11.11
C ASN A 275 -18.02 -19.74 11.27
N PHE A 276 -18.55 -19.40 12.43
CA PHE A 276 -19.99 -19.41 12.71
C PHE A 276 -20.74 -18.33 11.92
N PHE A 277 -20.16 -17.12 11.76
CA PHE A 277 -20.76 -16.02 11.01
C PHE A 277 -20.49 -16.07 9.50
N LEU A 278 -19.62 -16.95 9.02
CA LEU A 278 -19.48 -17.22 7.59
C LEU A 278 -20.66 -17.99 7.02
N ASP A 279 -21.38 -18.73 7.85
CA ASP A 279 -22.58 -19.49 7.45
C ASP A 279 -23.88 -18.69 7.59
N LEU A 280 -23.88 -17.63 8.35
CA LEU A 280 -25.00 -16.70 8.32
C LEU A 280 -24.95 -15.94 6.97
N LYS A 281 -25.91 -16.21 6.10
CA LYS A 281 -26.16 -15.50 4.83
C LYS A 281 -26.38 -14.01 5.11
N TYR A 282 -25.31 -13.27 5.36
CA TYR A 282 -25.41 -11.83 5.42
C TYR A 282 -25.45 -11.28 4.01
N PHE A 283 -26.48 -10.54 3.72
CA PHE A 283 -26.75 -9.71 2.56
C PHE A 283 -25.59 -8.71 2.31
N PHE A 284 -24.52 -9.17 1.69
CA PHE A 284 -23.51 -8.28 1.15
C PHE A 284 -23.58 -8.38 -0.36
N ASP A 285 -23.77 -7.23 -0.99
CA ASP A 285 -23.58 -7.10 -2.42
C ASP A 285 -22.22 -7.69 -2.79
N PRO A 286 -22.14 -8.54 -3.80
CA PRO A 286 -20.86 -9.07 -4.25
C PRO A 286 -19.96 -7.91 -4.66
N ILE A 287 -18.72 -7.94 -4.16
CA ILE A 287 -17.71 -6.94 -4.52
C ILE A 287 -17.09 -7.39 -5.84
N LYS A 288 -17.87 -7.30 -6.92
CA LYS A 288 -17.43 -7.60 -8.28
C LYS A 288 -18.03 -6.59 -9.26
N PHE A 289 -17.30 -6.33 -10.31
CA PHE A 289 -17.81 -5.53 -11.41
C PHE A 289 -18.85 -6.31 -12.22
N ASN A 290 -19.95 -5.66 -12.55
CA ASN A 290 -20.73 -6.05 -13.72
C ASN A 290 -20.08 -5.50 -15.00
N ASP A 291 -20.56 -5.90 -16.18
CA ASP A 291 -19.89 -5.55 -17.43
C ASP A 291 -19.94 -4.05 -17.74
N ASN A 292 -21.00 -3.34 -17.36
CA ASN A 292 -21.04 -1.89 -17.47
C ASN A 292 -20.02 -1.22 -16.57
N GLN A 293 -19.86 -1.68 -15.33
CA GLN A 293 -18.86 -1.14 -14.41
C GLN A 293 -17.42 -1.42 -14.86
N LYS A 294 -17.17 -2.58 -15.50
CA LYS A 294 -15.86 -2.85 -16.14
C LYS A 294 -15.56 -1.84 -17.22
N LYS A 295 -16.54 -1.57 -18.12
CA LYS A 295 -16.40 -0.57 -19.18
C LYS A 295 -16.10 0.81 -18.60
N ILE A 296 -16.81 1.22 -17.53
CA ILE A 296 -16.57 2.49 -16.85
C ILE A 296 -15.11 2.59 -16.39
N VAL A 297 -14.63 1.57 -15.68
CA VAL A 297 -13.25 1.56 -15.17
C VAL A 297 -12.24 1.59 -16.29
N LEU A 298 -12.44 0.80 -17.35
CA LEU A 298 -11.51 0.75 -18.49
C LEU A 298 -11.50 2.04 -19.31
N ASN A 299 -12.62 2.76 -19.38
CA ASN A 299 -12.69 4.03 -20.11
C ASN A 299 -12.16 5.21 -19.27
N TYR A 300 -12.14 5.09 -17.95
CA TYR A 300 -11.73 6.18 -17.06
C TYR A 300 -10.22 6.12 -16.72
N TYR A 301 -9.59 4.98 -16.80
CA TYR A 301 -8.18 4.72 -16.44
C TYR A 301 -7.35 4.19 -17.58
#